data_b31362672db6f0386dade1c0a6997bcd
#
_entry.id   b31362672db6f0386dade1c0a6997bcd
#
_cell.length_a   1.000
_cell.length_b   1.000
_cell.length_c   1.000
_cell.angle_alpha   90.00
_cell.angle_beta   90.00
_cell.angle_gamma   90.00
#
_symmetry.space_group_name_H-M   'P 1'
#
loop_
_entity.id
_entity.type
_entity.pdbx_description
1 polymer ?
#
loop_
_entity_poly.entity_id
_entity_poly.type
_entity_poly.pdbx_seq_one_letter_code
_entity_poly.pdbx_strand_id
1 'polypeptide(L)'
;MELNRGDIVIVNFYPKKGDEVAKIRPAVIISGNDENSILDTVILLPLSTDLIDDMQPYRMRIKSRDNLKQDSDILINQIRTLSKVRIKEKIAKLTDNEYNELIENLCKNLH
;
A
#
# COMPACT_ATOMS: atom_id res chain seq x y z
N MET A 1 -7.70 -8.48 -12.95
CA MET A 1 -6.46 -8.48 -12.14
C MET A 1 -6.78 -9.06 -10.77
N GLU A 2 -6.13 -10.13 -10.40
CA GLU A 2 -6.31 -10.72 -9.07
C GLU A 2 -5.47 -9.96 -8.06
N LEU A 3 -6.10 -9.49 -6.99
CA LEU A 3 -5.44 -8.68 -5.96
C LEU A 3 -5.36 -9.49 -4.67
N ASN A 4 -4.14 -9.64 -4.16
CA ASN A 4 -3.88 -10.41 -2.95
C ASN A 4 -3.28 -9.52 -1.87
N ARG A 5 -3.53 -9.89 -0.61
CA ARG A 5 -2.89 -9.20 0.51
C ARG A 5 -1.38 -9.24 0.35
N GLY A 6 -0.74 -8.12 0.62
CA GLY A 6 0.70 -7.98 0.47
C GLY A 6 1.16 -7.58 -0.93
N ASP A 7 0.25 -7.55 -1.91
CA ASP A 7 0.61 -7.04 -3.24
C ASP A 7 0.96 -5.56 -3.17
N ILE A 8 2.03 -5.18 -3.85
CA ILE A 8 2.39 -3.78 -4.03
C ILE A 8 1.91 -3.37 -5.42
N VAL A 9 1.09 -2.33 -5.46
CA VAL A 9 0.39 -1.91 -6.67
C VAL A 9 0.61 -0.42 -6.92
N ILE A 10 0.45 -0.01 -8.16
CA ILE A 10 0.42 1.41 -8.53
C ILE A 10 -1.04 1.86 -8.48
N VAL A 11 -1.28 2.95 -7.78
CA VAL A 11 -2.62 3.46 -7.50
C VAL A 11 -2.74 4.92 -7.88
N ASN A 12 -3.85 5.28 -8.46
CA ASN A 12 -4.23 6.67 -8.65
C ASN A 12 -5.06 7.12 -7.44
N PHE A 13 -4.40 7.75 -6.47
CA PHE A 13 -5.05 8.18 -5.22
C PHE A 13 -6.05 9.32 -5.43
N TYR A 14 -5.70 10.24 -6.31
CA TYR A 14 -6.55 11.39 -6.61
C TYR A 14 -6.75 11.49 -8.10
N PRO A 15 -7.93 11.12 -8.61
CA PRO A 15 -8.22 11.32 -10.03
C PRO A 15 -8.08 12.82 -10.35
N LYS A 16 -7.59 13.13 -11.53
CA LYS A 16 -7.47 14.51 -11.99
C LYS A 16 -8.86 15.16 -11.96
N LYS A 17 -8.95 16.32 -11.33
CA LYS A 17 -10.19 17.07 -11.22
C LYS A 17 -9.87 18.56 -11.38
N GLY A 18 -10.37 19.17 -12.46
CA GLY A 18 -10.01 20.54 -12.76
C GLY A 18 -8.52 20.68 -13.03
N ASP A 19 -7.86 21.58 -12.31
CA ASP A 19 -6.44 21.84 -12.44
C ASP A 19 -5.56 20.96 -11.56
N GLU A 20 -6.16 20.06 -10.77
CA GLU A 20 -5.40 19.18 -9.89
C GLU A 20 -4.71 18.07 -10.68
N VAL A 21 -3.46 17.79 -10.32
CA VAL A 21 -2.69 16.71 -10.93
C VAL A 21 -3.04 15.38 -10.27
N ALA A 22 -3.26 14.36 -11.08
CA ALA A 22 -3.47 13.01 -10.56
C ALA A 22 -2.27 12.58 -9.72
N LYS A 23 -2.54 11.97 -8.57
CA LYS A 23 -1.49 11.51 -7.66
C LYS A 23 -1.35 10.01 -7.75
N ILE A 24 -0.33 9.57 -8.48
CA ILE A 24 -0.04 8.16 -8.71
C ILE A 24 1.13 7.74 -7.83
N ARG A 25 0.95 6.68 -7.02
CA ARG A 25 1.97 6.16 -6.11
C ARG A 25 1.83 4.68 -5.89
N PRO A 26 2.91 4.03 -5.43
CA PRO A 26 2.82 2.66 -4.94
C PRO A 26 2.05 2.60 -3.62
N ALA A 27 1.40 1.47 -3.41
CA ALA A 27 0.70 1.16 -2.16
C ALA A 27 0.70 -0.34 -1.96
N VAL A 28 0.56 -0.78 -0.70
CA VAL A 28 0.47 -2.20 -0.38
C VAL A 28 -0.97 -2.54 0.02
N ILE A 29 -1.49 -3.63 -0.54
CA ILE A 29 -2.83 -4.11 -0.22
C ILE A 29 -2.77 -4.88 1.09
N ILE A 30 -3.61 -4.51 2.05
CA ILE A 30 -3.70 -5.18 3.35
C ILE A 30 -5.01 -5.92 3.55
N SER A 31 -6.03 -5.64 2.74
CA SER A 31 -7.28 -6.39 2.81
C SER A 31 -7.10 -7.84 2.38
N GLY A 32 -7.89 -8.73 2.98
CA GLY A 32 -7.77 -10.17 2.74
C GLY A 32 -8.16 -10.58 1.33
N ASN A 33 -7.65 -11.74 0.90
CA ASN A 33 -7.88 -12.24 -0.46
C ASN A 33 -9.36 -12.46 -0.76
N ASP A 34 -10.12 -12.97 0.21
CA ASP A 34 -11.56 -13.18 0.03
C ASP A 34 -12.30 -11.86 -0.18
N GLU A 35 -11.98 -10.86 0.65
CA GLU A 35 -12.57 -9.53 0.52
C GLU A 35 -12.23 -8.92 -0.83
N ASN A 36 -10.97 -9.05 -1.25
CA ASN A 36 -10.49 -8.49 -2.52
C ASN A 36 -11.21 -9.10 -3.71
N SER A 37 -11.68 -10.34 -3.61
CA SER A 37 -12.40 -10.99 -4.71
C SER A 37 -13.87 -10.64 -4.74
N ILE A 38 -14.46 -10.29 -3.61
CA ILE A 38 -15.90 -10.06 -3.46
C ILE A 38 -16.26 -8.58 -3.56
N LEU A 39 -15.48 -7.71 -2.91
CA LEU A 39 -15.79 -6.28 -2.83
C LEU A 39 -15.19 -5.51 -4.01
N ASP A 40 -15.80 -4.38 -4.33
CA ASP A 40 -15.29 -3.47 -5.36
C ASP A 40 -14.19 -2.55 -4.84
N THR A 41 -13.84 -2.70 -3.57
CA THR A 41 -12.84 -1.88 -2.89
C THR A 41 -11.74 -2.73 -2.31
N VAL A 42 -10.60 -2.09 -2.03
CA VAL A 42 -9.47 -2.69 -1.29
C VAL A 42 -9.05 -1.73 -0.20
N ILE A 43 -8.46 -2.27 0.85
CA ILE A 43 -7.83 -1.49 1.91
C ILE A 43 -6.34 -1.54 1.68
N LEU A 44 -5.70 -0.37 1.70
CA LEU A 44 -4.28 -0.28 1.39
C LEU A 44 -3.56 0.79 2.21
N LEU A 45 -2.23 0.72 2.17
CA LEU A 45 -1.34 1.68 2.81
C LEU A 45 -0.40 2.23 1.75
N PRO A 46 -0.30 3.56 1.60
CA PRO A 46 0.60 4.14 0.60
C PRO A 46 2.06 3.96 0.99
N LEU A 47 2.92 3.96 -0.02
CA LEU A 47 4.37 3.95 0.15
C LEU A 47 4.95 5.30 -0.20
N SER A 48 6.08 5.65 0.43
CA SER A 48 6.82 6.88 0.15
C SER A 48 8.29 6.57 -0.04
N THR A 49 8.92 7.18 -1.03
CA THR A 49 10.38 7.11 -1.21
C THR A 49 11.11 8.15 -0.36
N ASP A 50 10.38 9.03 0.29
CA ASP A 50 10.93 9.98 1.27
C ASP A 50 11.11 9.25 2.58
N LEU A 51 12.30 8.71 2.81
CA LEU A 51 12.59 7.83 3.94
C LEU A 51 12.83 8.62 5.21
N ILE A 52 12.14 8.22 6.29
CA ILE A 52 12.33 8.82 7.62
C ILE A 52 12.59 7.70 8.62
N ASP A 53 13.76 7.74 9.27
CA ASP A 53 14.17 6.70 10.21
C ASP A 53 13.44 6.80 11.54
N ASP A 54 13.43 5.69 12.27
CA ASP A 54 12.96 5.62 13.66
C ASP A 54 11.50 6.06 13.85
N MET A 55 10.65 5.71 12.90
CA MET A 55 9.23 6.07 12.93
C MET A 55 8.29 4.89 13.16
N GLN A 56 8.81 3.74 13.62
CA GLN A 56 7.94 2.63 13.95
C GLN A 56 7.13 2.93 15.22
N PRO A 57 5.87 2.53 15.31
CA PRO A 57 5.12 1.69 14.36
C PRO A 57 4.33 2.49 13.29
N TYR A 58 4.68 3.75 13.07
CA TYR A 58 3.95 4.62 12.13
C TYR A 58 4.41 4.44 10.69
N ARG A 59 5.65 3.99 10.51
CA ARG A 59 6.24 3.67 9.21
C ARG A 59 6.97 2.35 9.30
N MET A 60 7.01 1.63 8.18
CA MET A 60 7.78 0.39 8.07
C MET A 60 8.57 0.45 6.78
N ARG A 61 9.90 0.30 6.87
CA ARG A 61 10.76 0.33 5.69
C ARG A 61 10.83 -1.01 5.00
N ILE A 62 10.73 -0.97 3.67
CA ILE A 62 10.97 -2.15 2.83
C ILE A 62 12.00 -1.81 1.76
N LYS A 63 12.74 -2.84 1.34
CA LYS A 63 13.74 -2.68 0.27
C LYS A 63 13.09 -2.80 -1.10
N SER A 64 13.72 -2.18 -2.09
CA SER A 64 13.34 -2.33 -3.49
C SER A 64 13.33 -3.80 -3.88
N ARG A 65 12.43 -4.14 -4.78
CA ARG A 65 12.26 -5.50 -5.31
C ARG A 65 11.42 -5.46 -6.57
N ASP A 66 11.68 -6.38 -7.49
CA ASP A 66 10.90 -6.48 -8.73
C ASP A 66 10.77 -5.10 -9.40
N ASN A 67 9.55 -4.63 -9.62
CA ASN A 67 9.30 -3.33 -10.25
C ASN A 67 9.12 -2.19 -9.24
N LEU A 68 9.29 -2.44 -7.96
CA LEU A 68 9.46 -1.39 -6.96
C LEU A 68 10.94 -0.99 -6.95
N LYS A 69 11.27 0.09 -7.64
CA LYS A 69 12.67 0.43 -7.96
C LYS A 69 13.45 1.09 -6.83
N GLN A 70 12.78 1.59 -5.81
CA GLN A 70 13.42 2.30 -4.70
C GLN A 70 12.95 1.76 -3.37
N ASP A 71 13.86 1.77 -2.39
CA ASP A 71 13.49 1.50 -1.01
C ASP A 71 12.41 2.49 -0.60
N SER A 72 11.44 2.02 0.17
CA SER A 72 10.26 2.81 0.50
C SER A 72 9.84 2.60 1.95
N ASP A 73 9.18 3.61 2.50
CA ASP A 73 8.49 3.49 3.78
C ASP A 73 7.00 3.25 3.51
N ILE A 74 6.44 2.26 4.18
CA ILE A 74 4.99 2.05 4.20
C ILE A 74 4.42 3.01 5.23
N LEU A 75 3.47 3.86 4.81
CA LEU A 75 2.87 4.88 5.67
C LEU A 75 1.68 4.28 6.41
N ILE A 76 1.96 3.64 7.55
CA ILE A 76 0.98 2.80 8.25
C ILE A 76 -0.19 3.62 8.80
N ASN A 77 0.03 4.87 9.18
CA ASN A 77 -1.01 5.73 9.71
C ASN A 77 -1.90 6.35 8.61
N GLN A 78 -1.66 6.02 7.35
CA GLN A 78 -2.43 6.56 6.24
C GLN A 78 -3.29 5.50 5.56
N ILE A 79 -3.85 4.61 6.35
CA ILE A 79 -4.73 3.55 5.85
C ILE A 79 -5.92 4.14 5.08
N ARG A 80 -6.22 3.54 3.93
CA ARG A 80 -7.29 4.02 3.04
C ARG A 80 -8.03 2.86 2.40
N THR A 81 -9.32 3.09 2.16
CA THR A 81 -10.14 2.21 1.34
C THR A 81 -10.37 2.89 0.00
N LEU A 82 -10.04 2.22 -1.07
CA LEU A 82 -10.19 2.75 -2.42
C LEU A 82 -10.89 1.77 -3.34
N SER A 83 -11.53 2.32 -4.38
CA SER A 83 -12.11 1.50 -5.44
C SER A 83 -11.01 0.79 -6.24
N LYS A 84 -11.25 -0.47 -6.59
CA LYS A 84 -10.33 -1.26 -7.40
C LYS A 84 -10.01 -0.62 -8.74
N VAL A 85 -10.92 0.20 -9.27
CA VAL A 85 -10.69 0.88 -10.57
C VAL A 85 -9.51 1.84 -10.53
N ARG A 86 -9.08 2.23 -9.33
CA ARG A 86 -7.93 3.11 -9.17
C ARG A 86 -6.58 2.38 -9.24
N ILE A 87 -6.60 1.07 -9.21
CA ILE A 87 -5.38 0.26 -9.26
C ILE A 87 -4.98 0.07 -10.72
N LYS A 88 -3.73 0.48 -11.03
CA LYS A 88 -3.21 0.44 -12.39
C LYS A 88 -2.52 -0.88 -12.71
N GLU A 89 -1.64 -1.33 -11.82
CA GLU A 89 -0.86 -2.55 -12.04
C GLU A 89 -0.23 -3.04 -10.73
N LYS A 90 0.13 -4.31 -10.72
CA LYS A 90 0.95 -4.90 -9.65
C LYS A 90 2.41 -4.75 -10.03
N ILE A 91 3.25 -4.34 -9.09
CA ILE A 91 4.67 -4.14 -9.36
C ILE A 91 5.58 -4.99 -8.49
N ALA A 92 5.10 -5.49 -7.35
CA ALA A 92 5.90 -6.28 -6.42
C ALA A 92 4.98 -6.89 -5.37
N LYS A 93 5.56 -7.49 -4.35
CA LYS A 93 4.81 -7.96 -3.19
C LYS A 93 5.70 -8.04 -1.97
N LEU A 94 5.08 -8.03 -0.81
CA LEU A 94 5.76 -8.28 0.46
C LEU A 94 5.98 -9.79 0.62
N THR A 95 7.01 -10.15 1.40
CA THR A 95 7.13 -11.51 1.89
C THR A 95 6.08 -11.72 2.98
N ASP A 96 5.81 -12.99 3.31
CA ASP A 96 4.86 -13.31 4.39
C ASP A 96 5.32 -12.72 5.73
N ASN A 97 6.62 -12.77 6.01
CA ASN A 97 7.16 -12.19 7.24
C ASN A 97 6.96 -10.68 7.29
N GLU A 98 7.20 -10.00 6.16
CA GLU A 98 6.98 -8.56 6.07
C GLU A 98 5.50 -8.21 6.26
N TYR A 99 4.62 -8.98 5.65
CA TYR A 99 3.19 -8.75 5.79
C TYR A 99 2.76 -8.91 7.25
N ASN A 100 3.20 -9.96 7.92
CA ASN A 100 2.88 -10.20 9.32
C ASN A 100 3.39 -9.07 10.22
N GLU A 101 4.62 -8.61 9.99
CA GLU A 101 5.18 -7.47 10.72
C GLU A 101 4.37 -6.21 10.48
N LEU A 102 3.95 -5.99 9.23
CA LEU A 102 3.13 -4.84 8.87
C LEU A 102 1.80 -4.84 9.63
N ILE A 103 1.12 -5.98 9.69
CA ILE A 103 -0.15 -6.09 10.39
C ILE A 103 0.04 -5.87 11.90
N GLU A 104 1.12 -6.39 12.49
CA GLU A 104 1.45 -6.12 13.88
C GLU A 104 1.60 -4.62 14.15
N ASN A 105 2.35 -3.93 13.30
CA ASN A 105 2.54 -2.49 13.42
C ASN A 105 1.23 -1.73 13.23
N LEU A 106 0.41 -2.16 12.28
CA LEU A 106 -0.90 -1.54 12.06
C LEU A 106 -1.79 -1.68 13.30
N CYS A 107 -1.80 -2.86 13.92
CA CYS A 107 -2.57 -3.08 15.14
C CYS A 107 -2.14 -2.14 16.26
N LYS A 108 -0.86 -1.88 16.38
CA LYS A 108 -0.34 -0.91 17.37
C LYS A 108 -0.87 0.50 17.13
N ASN A 109 -1.11 0.85 15.87
CA ASN A 109 -1.65 2.17 15.51
C ASN A 109 -3.13 2.31 15.84
N LEU A 110 -3.83 1.22 16.06
CA LEU A 110 -5.29 1.22 16.25
C LEU A 110 -5.71 1.20 17.73
N HIS A 111 -4.77 1.33 18.61
CA HIS A 111 -5.06 1.37 20.07
C HIS A 111 -5.29 2.78 20.56
#